data_5c5a6647c0f480c3508d34186dfa36a5
#
_entry.id   5c5a6647c0f480c3508d34186dfa36a5
#
_cell.length_a   1.000
_cell.length_b   1.000
_cell.length_c   1.000
_cell.angle_alpha   90.00
_cell.angle_beta   90.00
_cell.angle_gamma   90.00
#
_symmetry.space_group_name_H-M   'P 1'
#
loop_
_entity.id
_entity.type
_entity.pdbx_description
1 polymer ?
#
loop_
_entity_poly.entity_id
_entity_poly.type
_entity_poly.pdbx_seq_one_letter_code
_entity_poly.pdbx_strand_id
1 'polypeptide(L)'
;MDGYLIGAGFQKGTANQPWKKGDILWRSGHTEMVYNPADGGGYTMGAHTDSYPLERQVSINTSVSPYSAWTYLYRYPVEIQSGISQYVIAAICGNFWQESTVNPGLWQGTIIGSPGYGLGQWTDNSSTDRRTRLFQWLDSNGYSREDGNAQLEYLIYENVWYSVGAASAYKNLQAFLHSDSTDLDALTSAYMKGWEGISDDGTLSFRQEKAHTCFNYISEHAKDSAITGWIVGNRYLSDSERLNNAVMVYRYLAKGEQPEPPEPPHPMKPKRHKMPIWLYPNLKRRF
;
A
#
# COMPACT_ATOMS: atom_id res chain seq x y z
N MET A 1 6.42 5.62 25.82
CA MET A 1 6.19 5.55 24.36
C MET A 1 7.06 4.50 23.68
N ASP A 2 8.39 4.49 23.89
CA ASP A 2 9.32 3.53 23.25
C ASP A 2 8.84 2.08 23.35
N GLY A 3 8.58 1.58 24.56
CA GLY A 3 8.18 0.18 24.73
C GLY A 3 6.87 -0.19 24.03
N TYR A 4 5.96 0.76 23.89
CA TYR A 4 4.67 0.54 23.22
C TYR A 4 4.84 0.49 21.69
N LEU A 5 5.51 1.50 21.09
CA LEU A 5 5.68 1.55 19.63
C LEU A 5 6.61 0.44 19.13
N ILE A 6 7.72 0.16 19.85
CA ILE A 6 8.61 -0.95 19.49
C ILE A 6 7.89 -2.29 19.64
N GLY A 7 7.09 -2.46 20.70
CA GLY A 7 6.26 -3.65 20.88
C GLY A 7 5.18 -3.82 19.80
N ALA A 8 4.73 -2.73 19.19
CA ALA A 8 3.82 -2.70 18.04
C ALA A 8 4.53 -2.86 16.68
N GLY A 9 5.86 -3.07 16.67
CA GLY A 9 6.63 -3.32 15.45
C GLY A 9 7.26 -2.08 14.82
N PHE A 10 7.18 -0.90 15.44
CA PHE A 10 7.86 0.29 14.93
C PHE A 10 9.36 0.21 15.13
N GLN A 11 10.12 0.66 14.15
CA GLN A 11 11.57 0.87 14.24
C GLN A 11 11.85 2.27 14.73
N LYS A 12 12.73 2.39 15.74
CA LYS A 12 13.19 3.66 16.28
C LYS A 12 14.46 4.11 15.57
N GLY A 13 14.46 5.34 15.08
CA GLY A 13 15.62 6.01 14.48
C GLY A 13 15.78 7.43 15.00
N THR A 14 16.84 8.10 14.56
CA THR A 14 16.99 9.54 14.78
C THR A 14 16.07 10.31 13.84
N ALA A 15 15.54 11.46 14.27
CA ALA A 15 14.69 12.28 13.41
C ALA A 15 15.46 12.99 12.29
N ASN A 16 16.80 13.03 12.36
CA ASN A 16 17.67 13.66 11.35
C ASN A 16 17.90 12.72 10.15
N GLN A 17 16.84 12.37 9.46
CA GLN A 17 16.83 11.55 8.25
C GLN A 17 15.57 11.88 7.42
N PRO A 18 15.51 11.52 6.12
CA PRO A 18 14.31 11.72 5.32
C PRO A 18 13.09 11.06 5.97
N TRP A 19 12.05 11.87 6.19
CA TRP A 19 10.79 11.40 6.74
C TRP A 19 9.92 10.78 5.68
N LYS A 20 9.06 9.85 6.11
CA LYS A 20 7.98 9.30 5.30
C LYS A 20 6.62 9.65 5.92
N LYS A 21 5.58 9.73 5.12
CA LYS A 21 4.20 9.90 5.60
C LYS A 21 3.88 8.76 6.59
N GLY A 22 3.30 9.12 7.72
CA GLY A 22 2.99 8.16 8.78
C GLY A 22 4.11 7.93 9.80
N ASP A 23 5.31 8.47 9.59
CA ASP A 23 6.34 8.45 10.62
C ASP A 23 5.85 9.18 11.87
N ILE A 24 6.07 8.59 13.04
CA ILE A 24 5.75 9.21 14.32
C ILE A 24 7.01 9.91 14.83
N LEU A 25 6.93 11.20 15.02
CA LEU A 25 7.99 12.03 15.52
C LEU A 25 7.84 12.23 17.03
N TRP A 26 8.96 12.18 17.75
CA TRP A 26 8.97 12.37 19.19
C TRP A 26 10.06 13.33 19.63
N ARG A 27 9.71 14.20 20.55
CA ARG A 27 10.62 15.00 21.39
C ARG A 27 10.09 15.02 22.82
N SER A 28 10.89 15.47 23.78
CA SER A 28 10.44 15.56 25.18
C SER A 28 9.14 16.34 25.29
N GLY A 29 8.11 15.69 25.84
CA GLY A 29 6.80 16.27 26.05
C GLY A 29 5.91 16.44 24.83
N HIS A 30 6.31 15.94 23.64
CA HIS A 30 5.50 16.14 22.43
C HIS A 30 5.68 15.02 21.39
N THR A 31 4.59 14.73 20.66
CA THR A 31 4.56 13.71 19.61
C THR A 31 3.66 14.19 18.47
N GLU A 32 4.11 14.02 17.26
CA GLU A 32 3.34 14.30 16.04
C GLU A 32 3.56 13.20 15.01
N MET A 33 2.73 13.15 13.98
CA MET A 33 2.87 12.26 12.85
C MET A 33 3.20 13.07 11.59
N VAL A 34 4.07 12.56 10.74
CA VAL A 34 4.38 13.17 9.44
C VAL A 34 3.16 13.02 8.52
N TYR A 35 2.58 14.14 8.14
CA TYR A 35 1.46 14.21 7.21
C TYR A 35 1.94 14.27 5.76
N ASN A 36 2.93 15.14 5.48
CA ASN A 36 3.54 15.28 4.17
C ASN A 36 5.04 15.58 4.32
N PRO A 37 5.94 14.66 3.91
CA PRO A 37 7.37 14.89 3.98
C PRO A 37 7.82 15.99 3.01
N ALA A 38 8.89 16.71 3.37
CA ALA A 38 9.54 17.72 2.55
C ALA A 38 11.06 17.70 2.81
N ASP A 39 11.84 18.36 1.93
CA ASP A 39 13.28 18.47 2.12
C ASP A 39 13.62 19.19 3.45
N GLY A 40 14.45 18.56 4.25
CA GLY A 40 14.86 19.09 5.56
C GLY A 40 13.81 18.96 6.67
N GLY A 41 12.66 18.29 6.44
CA GLY A 41 11.59 18.15 7.42
C GLY A 41 10.29 17.65 6.82
N GLY A 42 9.17 18.27 7.20
CA GLY A 42 7.85 17.93 6.68
C GLY A 42 6.71 18.66 7.39
N TYR A 43 5.55 18.56 6.81
CA TYR A 43 4.31 18.96 7.47
C TYR A 43 3.87 17.85 8.41
N THR A 44 3.50 18.21 9.63
CA THR A 44 3.14 17.27 10.68
C THR A 44 1.70 17.45 11.11
N MET A 45 1.12 16.41 11.68
CA MET A 45 -0.20 16.40 12.27
C MET A 45 -0.07 15.98 13.74
N GLY A 46 -0.64 16.76 14.64
CA GLY A 46 -0.54 16.51 16.08
C GLY A 46 -1.84 16.73 16.81
N ALA A 47 -1.93 16.13 18.00
CA ALA A 47 -2.98 16.42 18.96
C ALA A 47 -2.58 17.65 19.79
N HIS A 48 -3.49 18.59 19.92
CA HIS A 48 -3.34 19.76 20.78
C HIS A 48 -4.00 19.54 22.14
N THR A 49 -3.72 20.45 23.08
CA THR A 49 -4.26 20.36 24.46
C THR A 49 -5.76 20.63 24.49
N ASP A 50 -6.40 20.23 25.58
CA ASP A 50 -7.85 20.43 25.85
C ASP A 50 -8.30 21.91 25.85
N SER A 51 -7.35 22.85 25.78
CA SER A 51 -7.65 24.29 25.65
C SER A 51 -8.16 24.69 24.26
N TYR A 52 -8.05 23.79 23.26
CA TYR A 52 -8.60 24.04 21.93
C TYR A 52 -9.99 23.40 21.78
N PRO A 53 -10.89 24.00 20.98
CA PRO A 53 -12.14 23.37 20.59
C PRO A 53 -11.90 22.00 19.98
N LEU A 54 -12.84 21.05 20.14
CA LEU A 54 -12.72 19.65 19.69
C LEU A 54 -12.27 19.53 18.23
N GLU A 55 -12.79 20.37 17.35
CA GLU A 55 -12.45 20.43 15.93
C GLU A 55 -11.02 20.87 15.64
N ARG A 56 -10.30 21.38 16.64
CA ARG A 56 -8.89 21.82 16.54
C ARG A 56 -7.94 21.01 17.42
N GLN A 57 -8.43 20.02 18.13
CA GLN A 57 -7.57 19.18 18.98
C GLN A 57 -6.66 18.27 18.18
N VAL A 58 -7.01 17.97 16.92
CA VAL A 58 -6.13 17.34 15.94
C VAL A 58 -6.08 18.23 14.71
N SER A 59 -4.90 18.69 14.34
CA SER A 59 -4.73 19.56 13.18
C SER A 59 -3.41 19.31 12.46
N ILE A 60 -3.38 19.70 11.19
CA ILE A 60 -2.17 19.71 10.37
C ILE A 60 -1.46 21.05 10.58
N ASN A 61 -0.16 21.00 10.87
CA ASN A 61 0.66 22.20 10.95
C ASN A 61 0.80 22.82 9.57
N THR A 62 0.63 24.14 9.51
CA THR A 62 0.66 24.92 8.24
C THR A 62 2.08 25.29 7.80
N SER A 63 3.09 24.99 8.61
CA SER A 63 4.50 25.22 8.31
C SER A 63 5.30 23.93 8.34
N VAL A 64 6.40 23.88 7.57
CA VAL A 64 7.34 22.77 7.58
C VAL A 64 8.02 22.69 8.93
N SER A 65 7.93 21.54 9.60
CA SER A 65 8.68 21.23 10.80
C SER A 65 10.06 20.70 10.40
N PRO A 66 11.18 21.30 10.85
CA PRO A 66 12.51 20.83 10.47
C PRO A 66 12.91 19.56 11.23
N TYR A 67 13.81 18.77 10.66
CA TYR A 67 14.36 17.56 11.31
C TYR A 67 14.92 17.85 12.70
N SER A 68 15.59 18.99 12.86
CA SER A 68 16.22 19.40 14.13
C SER A 68 15.25 19.69 15.27
N ALA A 69 13.96 19.83 14.97
CA ALA A 69 12.93 20.04 16.01
C ALA A 69 12.59 18.76 16.78
N TRP A 70 13.06 17.60 16.32
CA TRP A 70 12.67 16.30 16.84
C TRP A 70 13.90 15.48 17.26
N THR A 71 13.70 14.59 18.26
CA THR A 71 14.77 13.73 18.79
C THR A 71 14.78 12.37 18.12
N TYR A 72 13.62 11.74 18.05
CA TYR A 72 13.43 10.41 17.50
C TYR A 72 12.32 10.37 16.47
N LEU A 73 12.46 9.41 15.57
CA LEU A 73 11.45 9.02 14.60
C LEU A 73 11.14 7.55 14.85
N TYR A 74 9.84 7.21 14.82
CA TYR A 74 9.38 5.83 14.83
C TYR A 74 8.68 5.58 13.50
N ARG A 75 9.23 4.65 12.75
CA ARG A 75 8.68 4.24 11.46
C ARG A 75 8.10 2.85 11.60
N TYR A 76 6.83 2.70 11.23
CA TYR A 76 6.34 1.36 10.99
C TYR A 76 7.07 0.84 9.75
N PRO A 77 7.79 -0.27 9.83
CA PRO A 77 8.49 -0.81 8.69
C PRO A 77 7.46 -1.38 7.69
N VAL A 78 6.86 -0.52 6.88
CA VAL A 78 6.34 -0.90 5.57
C VAL A 78 7.57 -0.87 4.64
N GLU A 79 8.63 -1.54 5.03
CA GLU A 79 9.64 -1.95 4.08
C GLU A 79 9.07 -3.20 3.43
N ILE A 80 8.69 -3.05 2.17
CA ILE A 80 8.78 -4.18 1.25
C ILE A 80 10.26 -4.51 1.27
N GLN A 81 10.63 -5.44 2.15
CA GLN A 81 12.03 -5.85 2.23
C GLN A 81 12.35 -6.46 0.88
N SER A 82 13.25 -5.85 0.15
CA SER A 82 13.84 -6.43 -1.04
C SER A 82 14.27 -7.85 -0.70
N GLY A 83 13.82 -8.84 -1.48
CA GLY A 83 14.24 -10.21 -1.26
C GLY A 83 13.13 -11.21 -0.96
N ILE A 84 11.85 -10.90 -1.19
CA ILE A 84 10.80 -11.93 -1.18
C ILE A 84 11.12 -12.93 -2.28
N SER A 85 11.19 -14.22 -1.91
CA SER A 85 11.62 -15.27 -2.84
C SER A 85 10.60 -15.44 -3.97
N GLN A 86 11.07 -15.87 -5.14
CA GLN A 86 10.21 -16.16 -6.28
C GLN A 86 9.19 -17.26 -5.95
N TYR A 87 9.52 -18.20 -5.08
CA TYR A 87 8.59 -19.24 -4.63
C TYR A 87 7.40 -18.65 -3.87
N VAL A 88 7.66 -17.77 -2.93
CA VAL A 88 6.60 -17.07 -2.18
C VAL A 88 5.74 -16.23 -3.11
N ILE A 89 6.35 -15.48 -4.03
CA ILE A 89 5.62 -14.62 -4.98
C ILE A 89 4.75 -15.47 -5.92
N ALA A 90 5.27 -16.57 -6.43
CA ALA A 90 4.51 -17.47 -7.29
C ALA A 90 3.34 -18.13 -6.55
N ALA A 91 3.50 -18.47 -5.26
CA ALA A 91 2.43 -18.96 -4.41
C ALA A 91 1.30 -17.93 -4.25
N ILE A 92 1.65 -16.66 -4.05
CA ILE A 92 0.69 -15.55 -4.02
C ILE A 92 -0.02 -15.41 -5.37
N CYS A 93 0.72 -15.45 -6.49
CA CYS A 93 0.14 -15.35 -7.84
C CYS A 93 -0.83 -16.52 -8.14
N GLY A 94 -0.53 -17.73 -7.71
CA GLY A 94 -1.43 -18.89 -7.88
C GLY A 94 -2.77 -18.68 -7.16
N ASN A 95 -2.74 -18.07 -5.98
CA ASN A 95 -3.95 -17.68 -5.27
C ASN A 95 -4.69 -16.52 -5.99
N PHE A 96 -3.99 -15.45 -6.36
CA PHE A 96 -4.60 -14.34 -7.13
C PHE A 96 -5.16 -14.80 -8.48
N TRP A 97 -4.62 -15.86 -9.07
CA TRP A 97 -5.18 -16.44 -10.30
C TRP A 97 -6.59 -16.94 -10.10
N GLN A 98 -6.83 -17.63 -8.99
CA GLN A 98 -8.17 -18.10 -8.62
C GLN A 98 -9.10 -16.95 -8.22
N GLU A 99 -8.62 -15.98 -7.45
CA GLU A 99 -9.43 -14.90 -6.89
C GLU A 99 -9.84 -13.89 -7.97
N SER A 100 -8.88 -13.39 -8.74
CA SER A 100 -9.10 -12.24 -9.60
C SER A 100 -8.56 -12.40 -11.02
N THR A 101 -8.07 -13.59 -11.40
CA THR A 101 -7.29 -13.72 -12.65
C THR A 101 -6.04 -12.82 -12.68
N VAL A 102 -5.44 -12.55 -11.50
CA VAL A 102 -4.32 -11.61 -11.29
C VAL A 102 -4.65 -10.19 -11.81
N ASN A 103 -5.89 -9.75 -11.68
CA ASN A 103 -6.39 -8.49 -12.23
C ASN A 103 -6.77 -7.52 -11.10
N PRO A 104 -6.04 -6.40 -10.93
CA PRO A 104 -6.34 -5.42 -9.88
C PRO A 104 -7.63 -4.63 -10.12
N GLY A 105 -8.19 -4.64 -11.33
CA GLY A 105 -9.43 -3.94 -11.66
C GLY A 105 -10.70 -4.81 -11.62
N LEU A 106 -10.60 -6.08 -11.19
CA LEU A 106 -11.72 -7.01 -11.25
C LEU A 106 -12.67 -6.85 -10.06
N TRP A 107 -13.94 -6.59 -10.33
CA TRP A 107 -15.03 -6.79 -9.38
C TRP A 107 -15.47 -8.25 -9.38
N GLN A 108 -15.85 -8.78 -8.23
CA GLN A 108 -16.37 -10.13 -8.07
C GLN A 108 -17.51 -10.39 -9.08
N GLY A 109 -17.36 -11.46 -9.88
CA GLY A 109 -18.31 -11.80 -10.91
C GLY A 109 -18.44 -10.76 -12.03
N THR A 110 -17.49 -9.85 -12.19
CA THR A 110 -17.51 -8.70 -13.13
C THR A 110 -18.66 -7.70 -12.89
N ILE A 111 -19.28 -7.73 -11.72
CA ILE A 111 -20.41 -6.86 -11.37
C ILE A 111 -19.87 -5.68 -10.53
N ILE A 112 -19.91 -4.47 -11.08
CA ILE A 112 -19.49 -3.25 -10.37
C ILE A 112 -20.31 -3.06 -9.08
N GLY A 113 -19.61 -2.87 -7.96
CA GLY A 113 -20.24 -2.73 -6.65
C GLY A 113 -20.48 -4.03 -5.90
N SER A 114 -20.14 -5.20 -6.50
CA SER A 114 -20.16 -6.48 -5.78
C SER A 114 -19.22 -6.50 -4.56
N PRO A 115 -19.40 -7.42 -3.61
CA PRO A 115 -18.64 -7.40 -2.36
C PRO A 115 -17.12 -7.49 -2.53
N GLY A 116 -16.61 -8.27 -3.49
CA GLY A 116 -15.18 -8.51 -3.70
C GLY A 116 -14.57 -7.60 -4.77
N TYR A 117 -13.30 -7.21 -4.59
CA TYR A 117 -12.56 -6.37 -5.53
C TYR A 117 -11.04 -6.61 -5.51
N GLY A 118 -10.43 -6.48 -6.68
CA GLY A 118 -8.98 -6.41 -6.88
C GLY A 118 -8.25 -7.73 -6.79
N LEU A 119 -6.92 -7.68 -6.73
CA LEU A 119 -6.01 -8.84 -6.80
C LEU A 119 -6.40 -9.98 -5.87
N GLY A 120 -6.66 -9.69 -4.61
CA GLY A 120 -6.99 -10.67 -3.57
C GLY A 120 -8.49 -10.74 -3.27
N GLN A 121 -9.35 -10.16 -4.11
CA GLN A 121 -10.80 -10.11 -3.88
C GLN A 121 -11.17 -9.68 -2.45
N TRP A 122 -10.57 -8.56 -1.99
CA TRP A 122 -10.97 -7.98 -0.70
C TRP A 122 -12.48 -7.84 -0.64
N THR A 123 -13.09 -8.46 0.35
CA THR A 123 -14.55 -8.63 0.38
C THR A 123 -15.16 -7.95 1.59
N ASP A 124 -16.28 -7.24 1.37
CA ASP A 124 -17.17 -6.77 2.42
C ASP A 124 -18.32 -7.76 2.59
N ASN A 125 -18.62 -8.11 3.84
CA ASN A 125 -19.77 -8.90 4.22
C ASN A 125 -20.22 -8.54 5.65
N SER A 126 -21.12 -9.30 6.24
CA SER A 126 -21.64 -9.03 7.58
C SER A 126 -20.57 -9.07 8.71
N SER A 127 -19.40 -9.64 8.44
CA SER A 127 -18.33 -9.83 9.43
C SER A 127 -17.02 -9.14 9.08
N THR A 128 -16.87 -8.59 7.86
CA THR A 128 -15.65 -7.92 7.42
C THR A 128 -15.94 -6.78 6.45
N ASP A 129 -15.10 -5.76 6.48
CA ASP A 129 -15.15 -4.56 5.65
C ASP A 129 -13.82 -4.36 4.86
N ARG A 130 -13.17 -5.47 4.47
CA ARG A 130 -11.83 -5.44 3.88
C ARG A 130 -11.76 -4.61 2.60
N ARG A 131 -12.74 -4.70 1.70
CA ARG A 131 -12.79 -3.88 0.47
C ARG A 131 -12.96 -2.40 0.81
N THR A 132 -13.85 -2.07 1.72
CA THR A 132 -14.07 -0.68 2.16
C THR A 132 -12.78 -0.09 2.72
N ARG A 133 -12.04 -0.84 3.55
CA ARG A 133 -10.74 -0.41 4.09
C ARG A 133 -9.68 -0.25 3.00
N LEU A 134 -9.61 -1.18 2.04
CA LEU A 134 -8.73 -1.05 0.87
C LEU A 134 -9.00 0.28 0.14
N PHE A 135 -10.27 0.57 -0.18
CA PHE A 135 -10.62 1.78 -0.91
C PHE A 135 -10.31 3.05 -0.13
N GLN A 136 -10.62 3.08 1.16
CA GLN A 136 -10.25 4.21 2.03
C GLN A 136 -8.75 4.44 2.07
N TRP A 137 -7.98 3.36 2.14
CA TRP A 137 -6.52 3.45 2.14
C TRP A 137 -5.99 3.96 0.80
N LEU A 138 -6.45 3.41 -0.33
CA LEU A 138 -6.06 3.86 -1.68
C LEU A 138 -6.42 5.33 -1.90
N ASP A 139 -7.67 5.70 -1.62
CA ASP A 139 -8.16 7.08 -1.79
C ASP A 139 -7.36 8.07 -0.90
N SER A 140 -7.03 7.68 0.34
CA SER A 140 -6.25 8.52 1.28
C SER A 140 -4.79 8.71 0.86
N ASN A 141 -4.24 7.78 0.08
CA ASN A 141 -2.88 7.86 -0.44
C ASN A 141 -2.82 8.37 -1.89
N GLY A 142 -3.96 8.72 -2.49
CA GLY A 142 -4.03 9.26 -3.84
C GLY A 142 -3.81 8.23 -4.95
N TYR A 143 -3.96 6.95 -4.65
CA TYR A 143 -3.82 5.87 -5.62
C TYR A 143 -5.12 5.60 -6.36
N SER A 144 -5.00 5.16 -7.62
CA SER A 144 -6.13 4.55 -8.34
C SER A 144 -6.48 3.21 -7.69
N ARG A 145 -7.78 2.88 -7.65
CA ARG A 145 -8.24 1.58 -7.17
C ARG A 145 -7.73 0.41 -8.01
N GLU A 146 -7.45 0.65 -9.29
CA GLU A 146 -6.90 -0.32 -10.24
C GLU A 146 -5.36 -0.42 -10.20
N ASP A 147 -4.69 0.35 -9.33
CA ASP A 147 -3.24 0.29 -9.18
C ASP A 147 -2.83 -0.99 -8.44
N GLY A 148 -2.30 -1.96 -9.21
CA GLY A 148 -1.88 -3.25 -8.66
C GLY A 148 -0.71 -3.13 -7.67
N ASN A 149 0.21 -2.17 -7.87
CA ASN A 149 1.30 -1.94 -6.93
C ASN A 149 0.77 -1.43 -5.60
N ALA A 150 -0.17 -0.48 -5.63
CA ALA A 150 -0.81 0.03 -4.43
C ALA A 150 -1.63 -1.04 -3.70
N GLN A 151 -2.29 -1.95 -4.43
CA GLN A 151 -2.97 -3.08 -3.81
C GLN A 151 -2.00 -4.06 -3.14
N LEU A 152 -0.82 -4.30 -3.70
CA LEU A 152 0.24 -5.09 -3.07
C LEU A 152 0.82 -4.39 -1.84
N GLU A 153 0.97 -3.07 -1.89
CA GLU A 153 1.36 -2.28 -0.72
C GLU A 153 0.31 -2.38 0.40
N TYR A 154 -0.97 -2.28 0.05
CA TYR A 154 -2.06 -2.46 1.01
C TYR A 154 -2.09 -3.87 1.60
N LEU A 155 -1.85 -4.93 0.83
CA LEU A 155 -1.74 -6.31 1.33
C LEU A 155 -0.71 -6.40 2.46
N ILE A 156 0.46 -5.77 2.27
CA ILE A 156 1.52 -5.74 3.27
C ILE A 156 1.13 -4.87 4.47
N TYR A 157 0.49 -3.71 4.22
CA TYR A 157 0.00 -2.79 5.24
C TYR A 157 -1.11 -3.43 6.10
N GLU A 158 -2.10 -4.10 5.48
CA GLU A 158 -3.19 -4.79 6.17
C GLU A 158 -2.66 -5.86 7.11
N ASN A 159 -1.58 -6.55 6.72
CA ASN A 159 -0.83 -7.55 7.49
C ASN A 159 -1.74 -8.60 8.16
N VAL A 160 -2.81 -9.00 7.48
CA VAL A 160 -3.74 -10.03 7.96
C VAL A 160 -3.09 -11.40 7.83
N TRP A 161 -3.23 -12.21 8.88
CA TRP A 161 -2.79 -13.60 8.84
C TRP A 161 -3.57 -14.47 9.84
N TYR A 162 -4.15 -15.53 9.36
CA TYR A 162 -4.84 -16.53 10.16
C TYR A 162 -3.93 -17.76 10.35
N SER A 163 -3.49 -18.03 11.57
CA SER A 163 -2.60 -19.16 11.88
C SER A 163 -3.37 -20.47 11.95
N VAL A 164 -3.91 -20.94 10.82
CA VAL A 164 -4.69 -22.17 10.70
C VAL A 164 -4.10 -23.11 9.65
N GLY A 165 -4.18 -24.43 9.88
CA GLY A 165 -3.70 -25.45 8.93
C GLY A 165 -2.25 -25.19 8.51
N ALA A 166 -1.96 -25.20 7.20
CA ALA A 166 -0.63 -24.95 6.66
C ALA A 166 -0.06 -23.56 7.03
N ALA A 167 -0.92 -22.58 7.26
CA ALA A 167 -0.51 -21.23 7.65
C ALA A 167 0.04 -21.16 9.08
N SER A 168 -0.21 -22.15 9.93
CA SER A 168 0.31 -22.20 11.31
C SER A 168 1.84 -22.35 11.36
N ALA A 169 2.49 -22.71 10.25
CA ALA A 169 3.94 -22.70 10.11
C ALA A 169 4.54 -21.29 10.16
N TYR A 170 3.72 -20.26 9.95
CA TYR A 170 4.14 -18.87 9.91
C TYR A 170 3.42 -18.06 11.00
N LYS A 171 4.19 -17.29 11.76
CA LYS A 171 3.65 -16.46 12.85
C LYS A 171 2.71 -15.36 12.36
N ASN A 172 3.00 -14.79 11.20
CA ASN A 172 2.27 -13.68 10.57
C ASN A 172 2.61 -13.61 9.07
N LEU A 173 1.97 -12.69 8.35
CA LEU A 173 2.23 -12.47 6.92
C LEU A 173 3.71 -12.16 6.64
N GLN A 174 4.38 -11.35 7.47
CA GLN A 174 5.79 -11.03 7.26
C GLN A 174 6.69 -12.27 7.36
N ALA A 175 6.44 -13.17 8.32
CA ALA A 175 7.17 -14.43 8.42
C ALA A 175 6.94 -15.34 7.21
N PHE A 176 5.75 -15.30 6.61
CA PHE A 176 5.47 -16.00 5.35
C PHE A 176 6.22 -15.35 4.17
N LEU A 177 6.16 -14.04 4.03
CA LEU A 177 6.81 -13.31 2.93
C LEU A 177 8.33 -13.52 2.90
N HIS A 178 8.95 -13.72 4.07
CA HIS A 178 10.40 -13.98 4.21
C HIS A 178 10.74 -15.46 4.39
N SER A 179 9.85 -16.36 3.96
CA SER A 179 10.11 -17.81 4.00
C SER A 179 11.21 -18.21 3.03
N ASP A 180 12.15 -19.01 3.50
CA ASP A 180 13.19 -19.65 2.68
C ASP A 180 12.70 -20.98 2.04
N SER A 181 11.42 -21.34 2.24
CA SER A 181 10.85 -22.54 1.67
C SER A 181 10.85 -22.49 0.15
N THR A 182 11.19 -23.61 -0.46
CA THR A 182 11.09 -23.84 -1.92
C THR A 182 9.94 -24.77 -2.26
N ASP A 183 9.19 -25.24 -1.27
CA ASP A 183 7.97 -26.05 -1.45
C ASP A 183 6.80 -25.14 -1.85
N LEU A 184 6.61 -25.00 -3.17
CA LEU A 184 5.62 -24.12 -3.75
C LEU A 184 4.19 -24.51 -3.40
N ASP A 185 3.93 -25.81 -3.28
CA ASP A 185 2.60 -26.33 -2.93
C ASP A 185 2.25 -26.02 -1.48
N ALA A 186 3.20 -26.21 -0.56
CA ALA A 186 3.03 -25.84 0.84
C ALA A 186 2.86 -24.32 1.02
N LEU A 187 3.65 -23.50 0.31
CA LEU A 187 3.52 -22.06 0.31
C LEU A 187 2.15 -21.59 -0.22
N THR A 188 1.67 -22.18 -1.31
CA THR A 188 0.36 -21.88 -1.90
C THR A 188 -0.77 -22.19 -0.92
N SER A 189 -0.71 -23.36 -0.28
CA SER A 189 -1.67 -23.74 0.75
C SER A 189 -1.61 -22.85 1.99
N ALA A 190 -0.40 -22.44 2.41
CA ALA A 190 -0.22 -21.54 3.55
C ALA A 190 -0.81 -20.15 3.27
N TYR A 191 -0.61 -19.59 2.08
CA TYR A 191 -1.17 -18.29 1.72
C TYR A 191 -2.71 -18.33 1.65
N MET A 192 -3.29 -19.35 1.01
CA MET A 192 -4.75 -19.52 0.96
C MET A 192 -5.38 -19.55 2.35
N LYS A 193 -4.80 -20.32 3.28
CA LYS A 193 -5.32 -20.45 4.64
C LYS A 193 -4.99 -19.25 5.53
N GLY A 194 -3.79 -18.67 5.34
CA GLY A 194 -3.28 -17.62 6.20
C GLY A 194 -3.80 -16.23 5.85
N TRP A 195 -3.80 -15.85 4.59
CA TRP A 195 -4.21 -14.52 4.18
C TRP A 195 -5.68 -14.44 3.77
N GLU A 196 -6.16 -15.40 2.98
CA GLU A 196 -7.56 -15.44 2.54
C GLU A 196 -8.47 -15.99 3.66
N GLY A 197 -7.93 -16.78 4.59
CA GLY A 197 -8.69 -17.31 5.72
C GLY A 197 -9.69 -18.40 5.35
N ILE A 198 -9.52 -19.03 4.16
CA ILE A 198 -10.43 -20.07 3.68
C ILE A 198 -9.88 -21.46 3.96
N SER A 199 -10.77 -22.37 4.37
CA SER A 199 -10.52 -23.79 4.34
C SER A 199 -10.47 -24.28 2.88
N ASP A 200 -9.92 -25.47 2.66
CA ASP A 200 -9.90 -26.05 1.32
C ASP A 200 -11.34 -26.15 0.75
N ASP A 201 -11.59 -25.36 -0.30
CA ASP A 201 -12.85 -25.29 -1.02
C ASP A 201 -12.85 -26.15 -2.30
N GLY A 202 -11.86 -27.05 -2.43
CA GLY A 202 -11.63 -27.88 -3.61
C GLY A 202 -10.82 -27.19 -4.71
N THR A 203 -10.35 -25.95 -4.49
CA THR A 203 -9.55 -25.20 -5.49
C THR A 203 -8.04 -25.25 -5.24
N LEU A 204 -7.59 -25.87 -4.15
CA LEU A 204 -6.18 -25.86 -3.76
C LEU A 204 -5.26 -26.43 -4.86
N SER A 205 -5.60 -27.59 -5.45
CA SER A 205 -4.79 -28.17 -6.51
C SER A 205 -4.69 -27.28 -7.76
N PHE A 206 -5.76 -26.57 -8.10
CA PHE A 206 -5.75 -25.58 -9.18
C PHE A 206 -4.84 -24.39 -8.84
N ARG A 207 -4.91 -23.85 -7.61
CA ARG A 207 -4.04 -22.76 -7.15
C ARG A 207 -2.56 -23.17 -7.19
N GLN A 208 -2.24 -24.40 -6.78
CA GLN A 208 -0.89 -24.97 -6.84
C GLN A 208 -0.40 -25.11 -8.29
N GLU A 209 -1.23 -25.66 -9.20
CA GLU A 209 -0.90 -25.70 -10.64
C GLU A 209 -0.59 -24.31 -11.20
N LYS A 210 -1.39 -23.31 -10.84
CA LYS A 210 -1.19 -21.93 -11.32
C LYS A 210 0.02 -21.26 -10.66
N ALA A 211 0.35 -21.60 -9.43
CA ALA A 211 1.59 -21.16 -8.79
C ALA A 211 2.83 -21.69 -9.54
N HIS A 212 2.85 -22.96 -9.92
CA HIS A 212 3.93 -23.51 -10.76
C HIS A 212 3.98 -22.85 -12.14
N THR A 213 2.85 -22.60 -12.75
CA THR A 213 2.75 -21.87 -14.03
C THR A 213 3.36 -20.47 -13.91
N CYS A 214 2.99 -19.71 -12.88
CA CYS A 214 3.54 -18.39 -12.61
C CYS A 214 5.04 -18.44 -12.31
N PHE A 215 5.49 -19.42 -11.52
CA PHE A 215 6.91 -19.59 -11.19
C PHE A 215 7.76 -19.75 -12.45
N ASN A 216 7.37 -20.66 -13.35
CA ASN A 216 8.10 -20.91 -14.60
C ASN A 216 8.13 -19.65 -15.48
N TYR A 217 6.98 -19.03 -15.67
CA TYR A 217 6.89 -17.82 -16.50
C TYR A 217 7.70 -16.64 -15.93
N ILE A 218 7.65 -16.40 -14.64
CA ILE A 218 8.46 -15.38 -13.97
C ILE A 218 9.95 -15.66 -14.14
N SER A 219 10.40 -16.92 -14.06
CA SER A 219 11.80 -17.31 -14.25
C SER A 219 12.33 -16.88 -15.62
N GLU A 220 11.49 -16.94 -16.64
CA GLU A 220 11.86 -16.61 -18.03
C GLU A 220 11.67 -15.13 -18.35
N HIS A 221 10.63 -14.49 -17.80
CA HIS A 221 10.15 -13.17 -18.23
C HIS A 221 10.30 -12.04 -17.21
N ALA A 222 10.90 -12.27 -16.04
CA ALA A 222 11.06 -11.26 -15.00
C ALA A 222 11.74 -9.96 -15.50
N LYS A 223 12.64 -10.08 -16.48
CA LYS A 223 13.39 -8.96 -17.06
C LYS A 223 12.89 -8.53 -18.44
N ASP A 224 11.78 -9.08 -18.93
CA ASP A 224 11.24 -8.77 -20.25
C ASP A 224 10.75 -7.32 -20.30
N SER A 225 11.42 -6.49 -21.08
CA SER A 225 11.08 -5.06 -21.24
C SER A 225 9.77 -4.82 -21.98
N ALA A 226 9.21 -5.83 -22.66
CA ALA A 226 7.90 -5.71 -23.28
C ALA A 226 6.75 -5.68 -22.28
N ILE A 227 6.95 -6.21 -21.07
CA ILE A 227 5.98 -6.13 -19.98
C ILE A 227 6.21 -4.81 -19.23
N THR A 228 5.44 -3.77 -19.57
CA THR A 228 5.67 -2.41 -19.09
C THR A 228 4.70 -1.94 -17.99
N GLY A 229 3.62 -2.69 -17.74
CA GLY A 229 2.60 -2.26 -16.76
C GLY A 229 1.53 -3.31 -16.51
N TRP A 230 0.64 -2.99 -15.58
CA TRP A 230 -0.51 -3.80 -15.25
C TRP A 230 -1.52 -3.83 -16.38
N ILE A 231 -2.07 -5.01 -16.65
CA ILE A 231 -3.24 -5.18 -17.51
C ILE A 231 -4.45 -5.19 -16.58
N VAL A 232 -5.34 -4.22 -16.76
CA VAL A 232 -6.46 -3.97 -15.85
C VAL A 232 -7.79 -3.93 -16.58
N GLY A 233 -8.88 -3.99 -15.84
CA GLY A 233 -10.24 -3.82 -16.35
C GLY A 233 -11.22 -4.75 -15.64
N ASN A 234 -12.52 -4.42 -15.67
CA ASN A 234 -13.54 -5.24 -15.02
C ASN A 234 -13.93 -6.46 -15.89
N ARG A 235 -12.97 -7.33 -16.12
CA ARG A 235 -13.13 -8.57 -16.91
C ARG A 235 -12.13 -9.64 -16.46
N TYR A 236 -12.42 -10.88 -16.75
CA TYR A 236 -11.45 -11.96 -16.62
C TYR A 236 -10.35 -11.80 -17.67
N LEU A 237 -9.11 -11.89 -17.24
CA LEU A 237 -7.94 -11.81 -18.12
C LEU A 237 -7.67 -13.16 -18.80
N SER A 238 -7.11 -13.13 -20.01
CA SER A 238 -6.56 -14.30 -20.68
C SER A 238 -5.32 -14.81 -19.93
N ASP A 239 -4.90 -16.04 -20.18
CA ASP A 239 -3.76 -16.64 -19.48
C ASP A 239 -2.45 -15.86 -19.73
N SER A 240 -2.22 -15.35 -20.94
CA SER A 240 -1.05 -14.51 -21.23
C SER A 240 -1.08 -13.17 -20.47
N GLU A 241 -2.25 -12.55 -20.31
CA GLU A 241 -2.42 -11.32 -19.54
C GLU A 241 -2.19 -11.55 -18.04
N ARG A 242 -2.70 -12.67 -17.51
CA ARG A 242 -2.47 -13.08 -16.10
C ARG A 242 -0.98 -13.28 -15.82
N LEU A 243 -0.28 -13.94 -16.73
CA LEU A 243 1.16 -14.19 -16.61
C LEU A 243 1.96 -12.89 -16.67
N ASN A 244 1.60 -11.95 -17.54
CA ASN A 244 2.21 -10.62 -17.55
C ASN A 244 1.98 -9.90 -16.22
N ASN A 245 0.78 -9.96 -15.66
CA ASN A 245 0.50 -9.38 -14.36
C ASN A 245 1.24 -10.10 -13.22
N ALA A 246 1.46 -11.42 -13.31
CA ALA A 246 2.30 -12.14 -12.34
C ALA A 246 3.76 -11.64 -12.35
N VAL A 247 4.30 -11.25 -13.51
CA VAL A 247 5.60 -10.59 -13.60
C VAL A 247 5.57 -9.21 -12.92
N MET A 248 4.48 -8.46 -13.02
CA MET A 248 4.32 -7.19 -12.29
C MET A 248 4.30 -7.40 -10.77
N VAL A 249 3.58 -8.43 -10.27
CA VAL A 249 3.62 -8.83 -8.84
C VAL A 249 5.06 -9.14 -8.44
N TYR A 250 5.78 -9.92 -9.24
CA TYR A 250 7.17 -10.27 -8.95
C TYR A 250 8.08 -9.04 -8.89
N ARG A 251 8.01 -8.17 -9.89
CA ARG A 251 8.84 -6.96 -9.95
C ARG A 251 8.62 -6.06 -8.75
N TYR A 252 7.38 -5.94 -8.32
CA TYR A 252 7.05 -5.13 -7.16
C TYR A 252 7.57 -5.77 -5.85
N LEU A 253 7.25 -7.04 -5.60
CA LEU A 253 7.56 -7.71 -4.33
C LEU A 253 9.03 -8.13 -4.20
N ALA A 254 9.69 -8.53 -5.28
CA ALA A 254 11.09 -9.01 -5.23
C ALA A 254 12.11 -7.87 -5.14
N LYS A 255 11.82 -6.72 -5.76
CA LYS A 255 12.78 -5.62 -5.85
C LYS A 255 12.61 -4.56 -4.77
N GLY A 256 11.46 -4.50 -4.12
CA GLY A 256 11.15 -3.40 -3.22
C GLY A 256 11.10 -2.03 -3.92
N GLU A 257 10.97 -2.03 -5.25
CA GLU A 257 10.77 -0.79 -6.01
C GLU A 257 9.41 -0.21 -5.63
N GLN A 258 9.42 0.75 -4.73
CA GLN A 258 8.29 1.64 -4.60
C GLN A 258 8.15 2.37 -5.95
N PRO A 259 6.96 2.41 -6.55
CA PRO A 259 6.74 3.38 -7.62
C PRO A 259 7.07 4.75 -7.03
N GLU A 260 7.81 5.56 -7.79
CA GLU A 260 7.94 6.97 -7.41
C GLU A 260 6.52 7.48 -7.11
N PRO A 261 6.30 8.12 -5.94
CA PRO A 261 4.99 8.68 -5.66
C PRO A 261 4.59 9.55 -6.86
N PRO A 262 3.32 9.48 -7.32
CA PRO A 262 2.89 10.31 -8.44
C PRO A 262 3.33 11.74 -8.16
N GLU A 263 4.00 12.37 -9.13
CA GLU A 263 4.43 13.77 -8.98
C GLU A 263 3.25 14.56 -8.40
N PRO A 264 3.45 15.30 -7.32
CA PRO A 264 2.37 16.10 -6.75
C PRO A 264 1.80 16.93 -7.88
N PRO A 265 0.48 17.04 -8.03
CA PRO A 265 -0.12 17.82 -9.10
C PRO A 265 0.55 19.19 -9.08
N HIS A 266 1.23 19.52 -10.19
CA HIS A 266 1.93 20.79 -10.32
C HIS A 266 1.00 21.89 -9.82
N PRO A 267 1.42 22.73 -8.87
CA PRO A 267 0.56 23.80 -8.37
C PRO A 267 0.03 24.53 -9.58
N MET A 268 -1.29 24.49 -9.79
CA MET A 268 -1.92 25.18 -10.89
C MET A 268 -1.44 26.63 -10.78
N LYS A 269 -0.66 27.08 -11.77
CA LYS A 269 -0.24 28.47 -11.85
C LYS A 269 -1.51 29.30 -11.65
N PRO A 270 -1.58 30.17 -10.63
CA PRO A 270 -2.78 30.95 -10.37
C PRO A 270 -3.16 31.60 -11.68
N LYS A 271 -4.36 31.31 -12.18
CA LYS A 271 -4.90 32.04 -13.34
C LYS A 271 -4.87 33.49 -12.95
N ARG A 272 -3.97 34.26 -13.57
CA ARG A 272 -3.97 35.72 -13.42
C ARG A 272 -5.33 36.19 -13.94
N HIS A 273 -6.28 36.38 -13.04
CA HIS A 273 -7.48 37.13 -13.36
C HIS A 273 -6.98 38.52 -13.71
N LYS A 274 -7.01 38.87 -14.99
CA LYS A 274 -6.89 40.26 -15.40
C LYS A 274 -8.07 40.96 -14.73
N MET A 275 -7.77 41.69 -13.65
CA MET A 275 -8.79 42.55 -13.07
C MET A 275 -9.20 43.56 -14.14
N PRO A 276 -10.50 43.77 -14.38
CA PRO A 276 -10.97 44.75 -15.34
C PRO A 276 -10.47 46.13 -14.95
N ILE A 277 -9.94 46.88 -15.92
CA ILE A 277 -9.29 48.20 -15.76
C ILE A 277 -10.19 49.26 -15.07
N TRP A 278 -11.51 49.06 -15.01
CA TRP A 278 -12.45 49.97 -14.39
C TRP A 278 -12.54 49.90 -12.85
N LEU A 279 -11.75 49.03 -12.20
CA LEU A 279 -11.69 48.90 -10.73
C LEU A 279 -10.56 49.75 -10.09
N TYR A 280 -9.93 50.66 -10.84
CA TYR A 280 -9.09 51.69 -10.25
C TYR A 280 -9.90 52.97 -10.04
N PRO A 281 -10.46 53.27 -8.84
CA PRO A 281 -10.98 54.59 -8.57
C PRO A 281 -9.82 55.56 -8.45
N ASN A 282 -9.82 56.54 -9.35
CA ASN A 282 -9.14 57.83 -9.29
C ASN A 282 -8.27 58.10 -8.05
N LEU A 283 -6.99 57.84 -8.10
CA LEU A 283 -5.99 58.51 -7.30
C LEU A 283 -5.73 59.87 -7.95
N LYS A 284 -6.61 60.87 -7.65
CA LYS A 284 -6.31 62.26 -7.89
C LYS A 284 -5.14 62.67 -7.02
N ARG A 285 -4.10 63.12 -7.71
CA ARG A 285 -2.96 63.89 -7.21
C ARG A 285 -3.41 64.94 -6.17
N ARG A 286 -2.73 64.99 -5.04
CA ARG A 286 -2.52 66.20 -4.31
C ARG A 286 -1.03 66.49 -4.22
N PHE A 287 -0.69 67.67 -4.67
CA PHE A 287 0.61 68.33 -4.57
C PHE A 287 1.07 68.40 -3.13
#